data_3eccf2c3ab81f042773055a74ac21a1a
#
_entry.id   3eccf2c3ab81f042773055a74ac21a1a
#
_cell.length_a   1.000
_cell.length_b   1.000
_cell.length_c   1.000
_cell.angle_alpha   90.00
_cell.angle_beta   90.00
_cell.angle_gamma   90.00
#
_symmetry.space_group_name_H-M   'P 1'
#
loop_
_entity.id
_entity.type
_entity.pdbx_description
1 polymer ?
#
loop_
_entity_poly.entity_id
_entity_poly.type
_entity_poly.pdbx_seq_one_letter_code
_entity_poly.pdbx_strand_id
1 'polypeptide(L)'
;MDAILHATPGNPIPGNPLVGFFEGHRGVKLRYAVFRSSAARTKGTIVLVHGRNEAIEKYFETIRDLNDQGFWVATYDFRGQGGSERLLKDPRKGHVGRFDHYIRDLEIFLEQIVLPDTRLPFFMLA
;
A
#
# COMPACT_ATOMS: atom_id res chain seq x y z
N MET A 1 1.47 15.94 9.39
CA MET A 1 2.34 14.78 9.71
C MET A 1 2.63 14.01 8.44
N ASP A 2 3.89 13.75 8.17
CA ASP A 2 4.28 13.07 6.94
C ASP A 2 4.12 11.57 7.08
N ALA A 3 3.77 10.93 5.97
CA ALA A 3 3.76 9.47 5.92
C ALA A 3 5.18 8.96 5.88
N ILE A 4 5.51 8.00 6.73
CA ILE A 4 6.84 7.41 6.78
C ILE A 4 6.75 5.89 6.82
N LEU A 5 7.83 5.26 6.36
CA LEU A 5 8.03 3.82 6.51
C LEU A 5 9.08 3.59 7.59
N HIS A 6 8.94 2.48 8.31
CA HIS A 6 9.80 2.19 9.45
C HIS A 6 10.70 1.00 9.16
N ALA A 7 11.99 1.26 9.00
CA ALA A 7 12.98 0.20 8.91
C ALA A 7 13.28 -0.35 10.30
N THR A 8 13.58 -1.63 10.37
CA THR A 8 14.07 -2.27 11.59
C THR A 8 15.31 -3.08 11.23
N PRO A 9 16.11 -3.50 12.23
CA PRO A 9 17.28 -4.34 11.95
C PRO A 9 16.88 -5.59 11.16
N GLY A 10 17.54 -5.81 10.03
CA GLY A 10 17.23 -6.94 9.17
C GLY A 10 16.03 -6.73 8.26
N ASN A 11 15.37 -5.58 8.32
CA ASN A 11 14.21 -5.28 7.47
C ASN A 11 14.31 -3.86 6.91
N PRO A 12 15.29 -3.60 6.03
CA PRO A 12 15.47 -2.26 5.47
C PRO A 12 14.39 -1.89 4.47
N ILE A 13 14.17 -0.59 4.31
CA ILE A 13 13.24 -0.09 3.32
C ILE A 13 13.77 -0.40 1.91
N PRO A 14 12.97 -1.05 1.05
CA PRO A 14 13.40 -1.34 -0.32
C PRO A 14 13.57 -0.06 -1.14
N GLY A 15 14.74 0.15 -1.70
CA GLY A 15 15.00 1.25 -2.61
C GLY A 15 14.69 2.63 -2.05
N ASN A 16 14.10 3.46 -2.89
CA ASN A 16 13.75 4.84 -2.55
C ASN A 16 12.27 5.07 -2.93
N PRO A 17 11.33 4.66 -2.07
CA PRO A 17 9.93 4.71 -2.42
C PRO A 17 9.31 6.10 -2.33
N LEU A 18 8.23 6.28 -3.07
CA LEU A 18 7.33 7.40 -2.88
C LEU A 18 6.33 6.99 -1.77
N VAL A 19 6.25 7.76 -0.71
CA VAL A 19 5.40 7.46 0.43
C VAL A 19 4.49 8.65 0.68
N GLY A 20 3.23 8.40 0.97
CA GLY A 20 2.29 9.47 1.24
C GLY A 20 1.01 8.96 1.86
N PHE A 21 0.05 9.86 1.95
CA PHE A 21 -1.32 9.55 2.34
C PHE A 21 -2.25 9.82 1.18
N PHE A 22 -3.27 9.03 1.05
CA PHE A 22 -4.40 9.36 0.19
C PHE A 22 -5.69 9.27 1.01
N GLU A 23 -6.71 9.95 0.54
CA GLU A 23 -8.00 9.92 1.22
C GLU A 23 -8.86 8.81 0.64
N GLY A 24 -9.13 7.80 1.44
CA GLY A 24 -10.01 6.71 1.07
C GLY A 24 -11.47 7.10 1.25
N HIS A 25 -12.31 6.08 1.36
CA HIS A 25 -13.75 6.28 1.55
C HIS A 25 -14.03 7.17 2.76
N ARG A 26 -14.84 8.20 2.58
CA ARG A 26 -15.22 9.18 3.62
C ARG A 26 -14.02 9.96 4.17
N GLY A 27 -12.99 10.15 3.36
CA GLY A 27 -11.86 11.00 3.73
C GLY A 27 -10.90 10.42 4.74
N VAL A 28 -10.96 9.13 5.02
CA VAL A 28 -10.03 8.48 5.94
C VAL A 28 -8.64 8.45 5.31
N LYS A 29 -7.63 8.91 6.04
CA LYS A 29 -6.26 8.93 5.55
C LYS A 29 -5.64 7.55 5.58
N LEU A 30 -5.16 7.11 4.43
CA LEU A 30 -4.52 5.81 4.27
C LEU A 30 -3.09 6.02 3.80
N ARG A 31 -2.14 5.39 4.50
CA ARG A 31 -0.73 5.46 4.11
C ARG A 31 -0.50 4.54 2.92
N TYR A 32 0.21 5.05 1.92
CA TYR A 32 0.58 4.24 0.76
C TYR A 32 2.06 4.39 0.45
N ALA A 33 2.58 3.48 -0.35
CA ALA A 33 3.92 3.58 -0.88
C ALA A 33 3.98 2.99 -2.28
N VAL A 34 4.80 3.60 -3.12
CA VAL A 34 5.12 3.08 -4.45
C VAL A 34 6.62 2.82 -4.47
N PHE A 35 6.98 1.56 -4.67
CA PHE A 35 8.37 1.12 -4.71
C PHE A 35 8.74 0.90 -6.17
N ARG A 36 9.58 1.79 -6.71
CA ARG A 36 9.99 1.71 -8.10
C ARG A 36 11.12 0.72 -8.27
N SER A 37 11.08 -0.01 -9.37
CA SER A 37 12.19 -0.88 -9.71
C SER A 37 13.29 -0.07 -10.38
N SER A 38 14.54 -0.42 -10.06
CA SER A 38 15.71 0.17 -10.74
C SER A 38 16.11 -0.61 -11.98
N ALA A 39 15.39 -1.66 -12.33
CA ALA A 39 15.69 -2.45 -13.50
C ALA A 39 15.55 -1.62 -14.78
N ALA A 40 16.39 -1.93 -15.77
CA ALA A 40 16.39 -1.20 -17.03
C ALA A 40 15.07 -1.33 -17.78
N ARG A 41 14.39 -2.46 -17.61
CA ARG A 41 13.06 -2.68 -18.19
C ARG A 41 12.07 -2.97 -17.10
N THR A 42 10.99 -2.22 -17.10
CA THR A 42 9.89 -2.42 -16.17
C THR A 42 8.95 -3.49 -16.72
N LYS A 43 8.68 -4.51 -15.93
CA LYS A 43 7.73 -5.56 -16.30
C LYS A 43 6.29 -5.21 -16.00
N GLY A 44 6.08 -4.11 -15.31
CA GLY A 44 4.76 -3.66 -14.88
C GLY A 44 4.72 -3.35 -13.41
N THR A 45 3.53 -3.21 -12.87
CA THR A 45 3.32 -2.87 -11.46
C THR A 45 2.47 -3.93 -10.79
N ILE A 46 2.93 -4.38 -9.62
CA ILE A 46 2.16 -5.28 -8.78
C ILE A 46 1.48 -4.44 -7.71
N VAL A 47 0.16 -4.53 -7.64
CA VAL A 47 -0.62 -3.93 -6.57
C VAL A 47 -0.71 -4.97 -5.47
N LEU A 48 0.01 -4.74 -4.38
CA LEU A 48 0.06 -5.67 -3.26
C LEU A 48 -0.99 -5.28 -2.23
N VAL A 49 -1.98 -6.13 -2.04
CA VAL A 49 -3.06 -5.91 -1.09
C VAL A 49 -2.84 -6.87 0.09
N HIS A 50 -2.44 -6.30 1.22
CA HIS A 50 -2.22 -7.13 2.41
C HIS A 50 -3.47 -7.17 3.29
N GLY A 51 -3.44 -8.00 4.30
CA GLY A 51 -4.60 -8.26 5.09
C GLY A 51 -4.71 -7.42 6.36
N ARG A 52 -5.65 -7.81 7.19
CA ARG A 52 -5.83 -7.20 8.51
C ARG A 52 -4.63 -7.48 9.41
N ASN A 53 -4.38 -6.56 10.32
CA ASN A 53 -3.27 -6.65 11.27
C ASN A 53 -1.91 -6.73 10.58
N GLU A 54 -1.83 -6.19 9.38
CA GLU A 54 -0.61 -6.15 8.62
C GLU A 54 -0.26 -4.72 8.25
N ALA A 55 0.98 -4.49 7.89
CA ALA A 55 1.46 -3.19 7.47
C ALA A 55 2.43 -3.37 6.31
N ILE A 56 2.68 -2.28 5.59
CA ILE A 56 3.59 -2.31 4.44
C ILE A 56 4.93 -2.92 4.83
N GLU A 57 5.44 -2.57 6.00
CA GLU A 57 6.76 -3.02 6.46
C GLU A 57 6.91 -4.55 6.49
N LYS A 58 5.83 -5.26 6.71
CA LYS A 58 5.87 -6.72 6.74
C LYS A 58 6.28 -7.32 5.40
N TYR A 59 6.09 -6.58 4.32
CA TYR A 59 6.29 -7.08 2.97
C TYR A 59 7.55 -6.53 2.30
N PHE A 60 8.44 -5.87 3.05
CA PHE A 60 9.65 -5.27 2.48
C PHE A 60 10.50 -6.29 1.71
N GLU A 61 10.65 -7.50 2.25
CA GLU A 61 11.43 -8.53 1.57
C GLU A 61 10.79 -8.93 0.24
N THR A 62 9.48 -9.18 0.27
CA THR A 62 8.73 -9.51 -0.95
C THR A 62 8.82 -8.39 -1.97
N ILE A 63 8.67 -7.15 -1.51
CA ILE A 63 8.74 -5.98 -2.38
C ILE A 63 10.11 -5.87 -3.02
N ARG A 64 11.16 -6.09 -2.24
CA ARG A 64 12.54 -6.05 -2.74
C ARG A 64 12.76 -7.10 -3.82
N ASP A 65 12.27 -8.30 -3.60
CA ASP A 65 12.40 -9.39 -4.56
C ASP A 65 11.68 -9.03 -5.87
N LEU A 66 10.49 -8.46 -5.78
CA LEU A 66 9.72 -8.05 -6.95
C LEU A 66 10.41 -6.91 -7.69
N ASN A 67 10.94 -5.94 -6.96
CA ASN A 67 11.71 -4.85 -7.56
C ASN A 67 12.93 -5.39 -8.33
N ASP A 68 13.62 -6.37 -7.76
CA ASP A 68 14.79 -6.98 -8.40
C ASP A 68 14.42 -7.68 -9.70
N GLN A 69 13.20 -8.16 -9.80
CA GLN A 69 12.70 -8.79 -11.01
C GLN A 69 12.16 -7.80 -12.05
N GLY A 70 12.13 -6.52 -11.73
CA GLY A 70 11.70 -5.49 -12.67
C GLY A 70 10.27 -5.01 -12.46
N PHE A 71 9.61 -5.41 -11.37
CA PHE A 71 8.26 -4.92 -11.07
C PHE A 71 8.31 -3.72 -10.12
N TRP A 72 7.48 -2.75 -10.41
CA TRP A 72 7.13 -1.73 -9.44
C TRP A 72 6.09 -2.34 -8.49
N VAL A 73 6.04 -1.87 -7.26
CA VAL A 73 5.06 -2.36 -6.28
C VAL A 73 4.35 -1.16 -5.69
N ALA A 74 3.02 -1.17 -5.75
CA ALA A 74 2.19 -0.17 -5.11
C ALA A 74 1.36 -0.86 -4.04
N THR A 75 1.33 -0.28 -2.85
CA THR A 75 0.62 -0.88 -1.73
C THR A 75 0.16 0.21 -0.75
N TYR A 76 -0.79 -0.11 0.09
CA TYR A 76 -1.27 0.79 1.12
C TYR A 76 -1.69 -0.01 2.36
N ASP A 77 -1.70 0.67 3.51
CA ASP A 77 -2.20 0.06 4.73
C ASP A 77 -3.72 0.21 4.80
N PHE A 78 -4.41 -0.85 5.17
CA PHE A 78 -5.85 -0.80 5.36
C PHE A 78 -6.22 0.24 6.41
N ARG A 79 -7.43 0.77 6.30
CA ARG A 79 -7.94 1.70 7.31
C ARG A 79 -7.84 1.09 8.70
N GLY A 80 -7.37 1.88 9.64
CA GLY A 80 -7.16 1.43 11.00
C GLY A 80 -5.95 0.53 11.22
N GLN A 81 -5.13 0.32 10.18
CA GLN A 81 -3.98 -0.57 10.23
C GLN A 81 -2.69 0.17 9.87
N GLY A 82 -1.56 -0.39 10.29
CA GLY A 82 -0.25 0.15 9.95
C GLY A 82 -0.13 1.64 10.20
N GLY A 83 0.29 2.39 9.20
CA GLY A 83 0.41 3.84 9.26
C GLY A 83 -0.82 4.62 8.82
N SER A 84 -1.91 3.93 8.48
CA SER A 84 -3.15 4.59 8.10
C SER A 84 -3.90 5.13 9.32
N GLU A 85 -4.83 6.04 9.07
CA GLU A 85 -5.60 6.67 10.12
C GLU A 85 -6.34 5.63 10.96
N ARG A 86 -6.28 5.80 12.28
CA ARG A 86 -6.96 4.90 13.21
C ARG A 86 -8.43 5.25 13.31
N LEU A 87 -9.24 4.21 13.39
CA LEU A 87 -10.67 4.35 13.62
C LEU A 87 -10.90 4.23 15.12
N LEU A 88 -11.14 5.33 15.78
CA LEU A 88 -11.17 5.41 17.24
C LEU A 88 -12.40 4.82 17.89
N LYS A 89 -13.38 4.50 17.12
CA LYS A 89 -14.65 4.07 17.68
C LYS A 89 -14.61 2.60 18.07
N ASP A 90 -15.67 2.16 18.70
CA ASP A 90 -15.84 0.81 19.19
C ASP A 90 -15.44 -0.21 18.11
N PRO A 91 -14.41 -1.03 18.35
CA PRO A 91 -13.95 -1.98 17.35
C PRO A 91 -15.01 -3.03 16.99
N ARG A 92 -16.03 -3.18 17.81
CA ARG A 92 -17.09 -4.11 17.51
C ARG A 92 -18.04 -3.59 16.46
N LYS A 93 -18.03 -2.29 16.22
CA LYS A 93 -18.97 -1.68 15.28
C LYS A 93 -18.52 -1.77 13.86
N GLY A 94 -17.55 -2.41 13.57
CA GLY A 94 -17.05 -2.24 12.27
C GLY A 94 -17.06 -3.44 11.40
N HIS A 95 -17.59 -4.41 11.76
CA HIS A 95 -17.25 -5.62 11.08
C HIS A 95 -18.07 -5.89 9.84
N VAL A 96 -19.32 -5.53 9.81
CA VAL A 96 -20.17 -5.91 8.69
C VAL A 96 -20.18 -4.86 7.57
N GLY A 97 -20.46 -3.64 7.91
CA GLY A 97 -20.54 -2.57 6.90
C GLY A 97 -19.20 -2.18 6.31
N ARG A 98 -18.11 -2.71 6.83
CA ARG A 98 -16.79 -2.26 6.48
C ARG A 98 -16.18 -2.92 5.28
N PHE A 99 -16.72 -4.03 4.85
CA PHE A 99 -16.20 -4.67 3.65
C PHE A 99 -16.34 -3.73 2.45
N ASP A 100 -17.48 -3.06 2.34
CA ASP A 100 -17.69 -2.08 1.26
C ASP A 100 -16.71 -0.93 1.36
N HIS A 101 -16.35 -0.51 2.57
CA HIS A 101 -15.37 0.54 2.78
C HIS A 101 -13.99 0.11 2.28
N TYR A 102 -13.57 -1.12 2.53
CA TYR A 102 -12.30 -1.63 2.04
C TYR A 102 -12.28 -1.70 0.52
N ILE A 103 -13.37 -2.14 -0.09
CA ILE A 103 -13.48 -2.20 -1.55
C ILE A 103 -13.38 -0.79 -2.14
N ARG A 104 -14.06 0.17 -1.54
CA ARG A 104 -14.01 1.54 -2.04
C ARG A 104 -12.63 2.15 -1.86
N ASP A 105 -11.95 1.86 -0.76
CA ASP A 105 -10.57 2.32 -0.55
C ASP A 105 -9.66 1.79 -1.66
N LEU A 106 -9.80 0.51 -2.00
CA LEU A 106 -8.99 -0.09 -3.08
C LEU A 106 -9.28 0.59 -4.41
N GLU A 107 -10.56 0.84 -4.73
CA GLU A 107 -10.92 1.54 -5.96
C GLU A 107 -10.26 2.92 -6.02
N ILE A 108 -10.33 3.68 -4.93
CA ILE A 108 -9.75 5.01 -4.85
C ILE A 108 -8.23 4.94 -5.02
N PHE A 109 -7.59 3.96 -4.38
CA PHE A 109 -6.16 3.76 -4.51
C PHE A 109 -5.76 3.49 -5.96
N LEU A 110 -6.49 2.61 -6.63
CA LEU A 110 -6.23 2.30 -8.03
C LEU A 110 -6.39 3.55 -8.92
N GLU A 111 -7.44 4.31 -8.71
CA GLU A 111 -7.73 5.49 -9.51
C GLU A 111 -6.75 6.63 -9.28
N GLN A 112 -6.39 6.90 -8.04
CA GLN A 112 -5.63 8.09 -7.68
C GLN A 112 -4.13 7.86 -7.63
N ILE A 113 -3.69 6.68 -7.30
CA ILE A 113 -2.28 6.39 -7.09
C ILE A 113 -1.72 5.47 -8.17
N VAL A 114 -2.38 4.34 -8.41
CA VAL A 114 -1.81 3.31 -9.28
C VAL A 114 -1.86 3.74 -10.74
N LEU A 115 -3.02 4.12 -11.25
CA LEU A 115 -3.16 4.47 -12.65
C LEU A 115 -2.30 5.64 -13.08
N PRO A 116 -2.26 6.76 -12.32
CA PRO A 116 -1.44 7.90 -12.76
C PRO A 116 0.06 7.77 -12.50
N ASP A 117 0.45 7.01 -11.48
CA ASP A 117 1.82 7.07 -10.96
C ASP A 117 2.65 5.81 -11.15
N THR A 118 2.12 4.79 -11.79
CA THR A 118 2.84 3.53 -11.96
C THR A 118 2.84 3.05 -13.40
N ARG A 119 3.47 1.91 -13.64
CA ARG A 119 3.75 1.40 -14.98
C ARG A 119 2.84 0.22 -15.34
N LEU A 120 2.30 0.27 -16.54
CA LEU A 120 1.53 -0.85 -17.12
C LEU A 120 2.47 -1.98 -17.52
N PRO A 121 2.00 -3.22 -17.55
CA PRO A 121 0.67 -3.66 -17.12
C PRO A 121 0.55 -3.77 -15.61
N PHE A 122 -0.68 -3.92 -15.11
CA PHE A 122 -0.93 -4.05 -13.68
C PHE A 122 -1.30 -5.48 -13.32
N PHE A 123 -0.75 -5.95 -12.19
CA PHE A 123 -1.05 -7.25 -11.61
C PHE A 123 -1.45 -7.05 -10.17
N MET A 124 -2.30 -7.90 -9.65
CA MET A 124 -2.70 -7.82 -8.26
C MET A 124 -2.23 -9.06 -7.50
N LEU A 125 -1.62 -8.82 -6.35
CA LEU A 125 -1.21 -9.87 -5.44
C LEU A 125 -1.92 -9.64 -4.11
N ALA A 126 -2.73 -10.58 -3.72
CA ALA A 126 -3.49 -10.47 -2.49
C ALA A 126 -3.10 -11.55 -1.48
#